data_87cec8edef28c2c05bcd764daf01c9f3
#
_entry.id   87cec8edef28c2c05bcd764daf01c9f3
#
_cell.length_a   1.000
_cell.length_b   1.000
_cell.length_c   1.000
_cell.angle_alpha   90.00
_cell.angle_beta   90.00
_cell.angle_gamma   90.00
#
_symmetry.space_group_name_H-M   'P 1'
#
loop_
_entity.id
_entity.type
_entity.pdbx_description
1 polymer ?
#
loop_
_entity_poly.entity_id
_entity_poly.type
_entity_poly.pdbx_seq_one_letter_code
_entity_poly.pdbx_strand_id
1 'polypeptide(L)'
;SFIERILETWVDGVCRFAWGAIIAVLAITYGLFAYTADNLSINTNTTDMLSEELAFRQRYIEYGDAFPQLSDLMTIVVEAATADRADVAALKLADRLRRETDTVEKLYDFAGEPFFRKNGLLYKDIEELEELADRLSQAQGLLGSLTSDPSIRGLSEVLRLAVEDMRAGNAPIGDLSAVFDRIAEVVEAQAEGRMRELSWRSLISGEDPKPSDLRRFLQVRVKAD
;
A
#
# COMPACT_ATOMS: atom_id res chain seq x y z
N SER A 1 -24.33 -65.05 -25.06
CA SER A 1 -24.41 -64.77 -23.59
C SER A 1 -25.44 -63.66 -23.35
N PHE A 2 -25.98 -63.53 -22.14
CA PHE A 2 -26.95 -62.47 -21.76
C PHE A 2 -26.44 -61.08 -22.06
N ILE A 3 -25.15 -60.84 -21.87
CA ILE A 3 -24.45 -59.57 -22.10
C ILE A 3 -24.37 -59.25 -23.60
N GLU A 4 -24.16 -60.26 -24.47
CA GLU A 4 -24.11 -60.05 -25.91
C GLU A 4 -25.45 -59.58 -26.48
N ARG A 5 -26.57 -60.16 -26.00
CA ARG A 5 -27.90 -59.72 -26.42
C ARG A 5 -28.22 -58.30 -25.99
N ILE A 6 -27.81 -57.89 -24.82
CA ILE A 6 -28.00 -56.50 -24.35
C ILE A 6 -27.20 -55.54 -25.23
N LEU A 7 -25.93 -55.90 -25.49
CA LEU A 7 -25.07 -55.07 -26.38
C LEU A 7 -25.59 -54.97 -27.78
N GLU A 8 -26.02 -56.09 -28.39
CA GLU A 8 -26.63 -56.08 -29.72
C GLU A 8 -27.87 -55.19 -29.78
N THR A 9 -28.80 -55.34 -28.83
CA THR A 9 -30.03 -54.54 -28.79
C THR A 9 -29.71 -53.04 -28.58
N TRP A 10 -28.69 -52.74 -27.80
CA TRP A 10 -28.26 -51.35 -27.52
C TRP A 10 -27.62 -50.71 -28.78
N VAL A 11 -26.73 -51.46 -29.46
CA VAL A 11 -26.07 -51.02 -30.71
C VAL A 11 -27.08 -50.80 -31.79
N ASP A 12 -28.02 -51.74 -31.99
CA ASP A 12 -29.10 -51.62 -33.00
C ASP A 12 -29.99 -50.39 -32.73
N GLY A 13 -30.31 -50.16 -31.45
CA GLY A 13 -31.06 -48.96 -31.01
C GLY A 13 -30.34 -47.64 -31.33
N VAL A 14 -29.06 -47.57 -31.00
CA VAL A 14 -28.24 -46.40 -31.31
C VAL A 14 -28.07 -46.18 -32.81
N CYS A 15 -27.83 -47.25 -33.60
CA CYS A 15 -27.70 -47.14 -35.04
C CYS A 15 -29.02 -46.74 -35.73
N ARG A 16 -30.14 -47.21 -35.21
CA ARG A 16 -31.48 -46.87 -35.77
C ARG A 16 -31.85 -45.42 -35.52
N PHE A 17 -31.43 -44.86 -34.40
CA PHE A 17 -31.66 -43.45 -34.01
C PHE A 17 -30.36 -42.65 -33.90
N ALA A 18 -29.40 -42.85 -34.79
CA ALA A 18 -28.07 -42.27 -34.75
C ALA A 18 -28.09 -40.74 -34.54
N TRP A 19 -28.95 -40.02 -35.23
CA TRP A 19 -29.11 -38.57 -35.06
C TRP A 19 -29.59 -38.19 -33.67
N GLY A 20 -30.51 -38.97 -33.09
CA GLY A 20 -30.97 -38.75 -31.71
C GLY A 20 -29.87 -39.01 -30.69
N ALA A 21 -29.05 -40.03 -30.91
CA ALA A 21 -27.90 -40.33 -30.04
C ALA A 21 -26.85 -39.21 -30.10
N ILE A 22 -26.56 -38.68 -31.31
CA ILE A 22 -25.63 -37.58 -31.50
C ILE A 22 -26.15 -36.31 -30.79
N ILE A 23 -27.43 -35.98 -30.96
CA ILE A 23 -28.02 -34.81 -30.31
C ILE A 23 -28.00 -34.96 -28.78
N ALA A 24 -28.30 -36.15 -28.25
CA ALA A 24 -28.25 -36.42 -26.82
C ALA A 24 -26.84 -36.26 -26.25
N VAL A 25 -25.82 -36.79 -26.92
CA VAL A 25 -24.42 -36.62 -26.50
C VAL A 25 -24.01 -35.16 -26.53
N LEU A 26 -24.35 -34.42 -27.59
CA LEU A 26 -24.05 -32.99 -27.68
C LEU A 26 -24.75 -32.18 -26.60
N ALA A 27 -26.01 -32.51 -26.30
CA ALA A 27 -26.76 -31.82 -25.22
C ALA A 27 -26.15 -32.10 -23.84
N ILE A 28 -25.74 -33.34 -23.58
CA ILE A 28 -25.06 -33.70 -22.31
C ILE A 28 -23.71 -33.01 -22.22
N THR A 29 -22.92 -33.04 -23.32
CA THR A 29 -21.61 -32.37 -23.35
C THR A 29 -21.74 -30.88 -23.11
N TYR A 30 -22.71 -30.23 -23.77
CA TYR A 30 -22.97 -28.81 -23.54
C TYR A 30 -23.42 -28.51 -22.10
N GLY A 31 -24.32 -29.33 -21.57
CA GLY A 31 -24.76 -29.20 -20.18
C GLY A 31 -23.63 -29.35 -19.17
N LEU A 32 -22.76 -30.35 -19.35
CA LEU A 32 -21.58 -30.55 -18.53
C LEU A 32 -20.57 -29.41 -18.70
N PHE A 33 -20.38 -28.92 -19.91
CA PHE A 33 -19.48 -27.78 -20.14
C PHE A 33 -20.00 -26.53 -19.45
N ALA A 34 -21.29 -26.19 -19.59
CA ALA A 34 -21.89 -25.05 -18.94
C ALA A 34 -21.77 -25.17 -17.38
N TYR A 35 -22.13 -26.36 -16.86
CA TYR A 35 -21.98 -26.61 -15.42
C TYR A 35 -20.54 -26.45 -14.93
N THR A 36 -19.57 -26.95 -15.70
CA THR A 36 -18.15 -26.83 -15.33
C THR A 36 -17.70 -25.36 -15.40
N ALA A 37 -18.12 -24.62 -16.43
CA ALA A 37 -17.76 -23.21 -16.58
C ALA A 37 -18.28 -22.35 -15.43
N ASP A 38 -19.49 -22.64 -14.95
CA ASP A 38 -20.11 -21.89 -13.86
C ASP A 38 -19.58 -22.30 -12.47
N ASN A 39 -19.06 -23.54 -12.32
CA ASN A 39 -18.63 -24.08 -11.03
C ASN A 39 -17.12 -24.32 -10.92
N LEU A 40 -16.34 -24.02 -11.98
CA LEU A 40 -14.89 -24.18 -11.93
C LEU A 40 -14.28 -23.01 -11.16
N SER A 41 -13.93 -23.22 -9.91
CA SER A 41 -13.13 -22.30 -9.10
C SER A 41 -11.68 -22.79 -9.02
N ILE A 42 -10.75 -21.89 -9.26
CA ILE A 42 -9.32 -22.17 -9.08
C ILE A 42 -8.94 -21.75 -7.66
N ASN A 43 -8.69 -22.70 -6.78
CA ASN A 43 -8.12 -22.40 -5.47
C ASN A 43 -6.63 -22.13 -5.63
N THR A 44 -6.23 -20.86 -5.51
CA THR A 44 -4.84 -20.41 -5.57
C THR A 44 -4.18 -20.32 -4.19
N ASN A 45 -4.89 -20.72 -3.14
CA ASN A 45 -4.37 -20.72 -1.79
C ASN A 45 -3.35 -21.87 -1.62
N THR A 46 -2.08 -21.53 -1.70
CA THR A 46 -0.99 -22.51 -1.52
C THR A 46 -0.98 -23.17 -0.14
N THR A 47 -1.61 -22.53 0.84
CA THR A 47 -1.70 -23.06 2.21
C THR A 47 -2.60 -24.28 2.30
N ASP A 48 -3.59 -24.40 1.42
CA ASP A 48 -4.50 -25.57 1.36
C ASP A 48 -3.84 -26.82 0.77
N MET A 49 -2.64 -26.66 0.17
CA MET A 49 -1.81 -27.80 -0.26
C MET A 49 -1.11 -28.50 0.92
N LEU A 50 -1.09 -27.87 2.10
CA LEU A 50 -0.48 -28.41 3.30
C LEU A 50 -1.52 -29.13 4.15
N SER A 51 -1.14 -30.30 4.70
CA SER A 51 -2.03 -31.05 5.59
C SER A 51 -2.47 -30.22 6.80
N GLU A 52 -3.75 -30.21 7.08
CA GLU A 52 -4.33 -29.53 8.25
C GLU A 52 -3.86 -30.11 9.58
N GLU A 53 -3.33 -31.35 9.59
CA GLU A 53 -2.81 -32.01 10.79
C GLU A 53 -1.47 -31.44 11.27
N LEU A 54 -0.79 -30.65 10.46
CA LEU A 54 0.47 -30.03 10.85
C LEU A 54 0.26 -29.00 11.96
N ALA A 55 1.05 -29.08 13.02
CA ALA A 55 0.88 -28.25 14.22
C ALA A 55 0.92 -26.73 13.91
N PHE A 56 1.75 -26.30 12.95
CA PHE A 56 1.78 -24.89 12.55
C PHE A 56 0.52 -24.51 11.75
N ARG A 57 -0.04 -25.45 10.97
CA ARG A 57 -1.27 -25.22 10.20
C ARG A 57 -2.48 -25.05 11.11
N GLN A 58 -2.58 -25.90 12.14
CA GLN A 58 -3.64 -25.78 13.15
C GLN A 58 -3.58 -24.43 13.87
N ARG A 59 -2.39 -24.00 14.29
CA ARG A 59 -2.22 -22.66 14.92
C ARG A 59 -2.55 -21.53 13.97
N TYR A 60 -2.25 -21.66 12.68
CA TYR A 60 -2.61 -20.67 11.67
C TYR A 60 -4.13 -20.57 11.49
N ILE A 61 -4.84 -21.70 11.46
CA ILE A 61 -6.30 -21.77 11.39
C ILE A 61 -6.90 -21.11 12.65
N GLU A 62 -6.45 -21.54 13.84
CA GLU A 62 -6.89 -20.95 15.11
C GLU A 62 -6.67 -19.43 15.15
N TYR A 63 -5.54 -18.96 14.64
CA TYR A 63 -5.24 -17.54 14.55
C TYR A 63 -6.19 -16.82 13.58
N GLY A 64 -6.46 -17.40 12.41
CA GLY A 64 -7.40 -16.87 11.43
C GLY A 64 -8.82 -16.75 11.98
N ASP A 65 -9.27 -17.76 12.72
CA ASP A 65 -10.58 -17.78 13.37
C ASP A 65 -10.68 -16.78 14.52
N ALA A 66 -9.59 -16.64 15.30
CA ALA A 66 -9.56 -15.69 16.41
C ALA A 66 -9.43 -14.21 15.93
N PHE A 67 -8.74 -13.99 14.80
CA PHE A 67 -8.46 -12.67 14.25
C PHE A 67 -8.83 -12.56 12.76
N PRO A 68 -10.11 -12.75 12.39
CA PRO A 68 -10.55 -12.73 11.00
C PRO A 68 -10.26 -11.41 10.30
N GLN A 69 -10.15 -10.31 11.06
CA GLN A 69 -9.81 -9.00 10.55
C GLN A 69 -8.36 -8.86 10.07
N LEU A 70 -7.47 -9.79 10.44
CA LEU A 70 -6.06 -9.81 10.04
C LEU A 70 -5.75 -10.90 9.00
N SER A 71 -6.76 -11.69 8.61
CA SER A 71 -6.66 -12.71 7.58
C SER A 71 -6.96 -12.12 6.21
N ASP A 72 -6.38 -12.70 5.16
CA ASP A 72 -6.66 -12.39 3.75
C ASP A 72 -6.51 -10.90 3.38
N LEU A 73 -5.45 -10.29 3.93
CA LEU A 73 -5.12 -8.91 3.63
C LEU A 73 -4.17 -8.79 2.45
N MET A 74 -4.56 -7.99 1.47
CA MET A 74 -3.67 -7.52 0.42
C MET A 74 -2.92 -6.29 0.93
N THR A 75 -1.59 -6.33 0.90
CA THR A 75 -0.76 -5.17 1.24
C THR A 75 -0.36 -4.42 -0.02
N ILE A 76 -0.78 -3.18 -0.13
CA ILE A 76 -0.40 -2.26 -1.20
C ILE A 76 0.74 -1.39 -0.68
N VAL A 77 1.86 -1.38 -1.42
CA VAL A 77 3.01 -0.53 -1.12
C VAL A 77 3.01 0.63 -2.10
N VAL A 78 2.92 1.85 -1.59
CA VAL A 78 3.02 3.09 -2.37
C VAL A 78 4.41 3.66 -2.16
N GLU A 79 5.21 3.73 -3.22
CA GLU A 79 6.55 4.27 -3.20
C GLU A 79 6.63 5.51 -4.09
N ALA A 80 7.35 6.55 -3.64
CA ALA A 80 7.55 7.77 -4.41
C ALA A 80 8.96 8.34 -4.20
N ALA A 81 9.33 9.31 -5.02
CA ALA A 81 10.64 9.96 -4.97
C ALA A 81 10.88 10.74 -3.67
N THR A 82 9.82 11.20 -3.01
CA THR A 82 9.88 11.85 -1.69
C THR A 82 8.83 11.29 -0.75
N ALA A 83 9.08 11.36 0.56
CA ALA A 83 8.13 10.94 1.59
C ALA A 83 6.79 11.68 1.47
N ASP A 84 6.84 12.98 1.18
CA ASP A 84 5.65 13.83 1.04
C ASP A 84 4.77 13.39 -0.14
N ARG A 85 5.40 12.99 -1.26
CA ARG A 85 4.68 12.42 -2.42
C ARG A 85 4.08 11.06 -2.11
N ALA A 86 4.81 10.21 -1.39
CA ALA A 86 4.29 8.92 -0.97
C ALA A 86 3.04 9.10 -0.09
N ASP A 87 3.07 10.06 0.84
CA ASP A 87 1.93 10.42 1.70
C ASP A 87 0.72 10.88 0.87
N VAL A 88 0.92 11.83 -0.04
CA VAL A 88 -0.17 12.36 -0.90
C VAL A 88 -0.75 11.27 -1.80
N ALA A 89 0.11 10.43 -2.38
CA ALA A 89 -0.33 9.34 -3.25
C ALA A 89 -1.11 8.27 -2.47
N ALA A 90 -0.61 7.89 -1.29
CA ALA A 90 -1.29 6.93 -0.42
C ALA A 90 -2.65 7.44 0.05
N LEU A 91 -2.76 8.71 0.47
CA LEU A 91 -4.03 9.31 0.85
C LEU A 91 -5.04 9.31 -0.30
N LYS A 92 -4.63 9.72 -1.51
CA LYS A 92 -5.50 9.70 -2.69
C LYS A 92 -5.96 8.28 -3.05
N LEU A 93 -5.05 7.32 -2.96
CA LEU A 93 -5.37 5.91 -3.21
C LEU A 93 -6.34 5.38 -2.14
N ALA A 94 -6.07 5.66 -0.86
CA ALA A 94 -6.95 5.26 0.23
C ALA A 94 -8.37 5.83 0.07
N ASP A 95 -8.49 7.11 -0.31
CA ASP A 95 -9.78 7.74 -0.55
C ASP A 95 -10.53 7.14 -1.74
N ARG A 96 -9.80 6.68 -2.76
CA ARG A 96 -10.40 5.97 -3.89
C ARG A 96 -10.85 4.57 -3.48
N LEU A 97 -10.02 3.82 -2.77
CA LEU A 97 -10.35 2.47 -2.30
C LEU A 97 -11.53 2.47 -1.33
N ARG A 98 -11.67 3.49 -0.47
CA ARG A 98 -12.85 3.64 0.41
C ARG A 98 -14.16 3.80 -0.36
N ARG A 99 -14.12 4.29 -1.60
CA ARG A 99 -15.30 4.44 -2.46
C ARG A 99 -15.63 3.19 -3.29
N GLU A 100 -14.66 2.27 -3.43
CA GLU A 100 -14.83 1.00 -4.18
C GLU A 100 -15.47 -0.07 -3.29
N THR A 101 -16.72 0.19 -2.86
CA THR A 101 -17.45 -0.68 -1.93
C THR A 101 -17.86 -2.03 -2.52
N ASP A 102 -17.82 -2.19 -3.84
CA ASP A 102 -18.19 -3.45 -4.49
C ASP A 102 -17.09 -4.51 -4.35
N THR A 103 -15.83 -4.09 -4.42
CA THR A 103 -14.66 -4.98 -4.36
C THR A 103 -13.96 -4.93 -3.01
N VAL A 104 -13.92 -3.76 -2.35
CA VAL A 104 -13.22 -3.55 -1.10
C VAL A 104 -14.18 -3.74 0.07
N GLU A 105 -13.90 -4.71 0.93
CA GLU A 105 -14.62 -4.92 2.17
C GLU A 105 -14.15 -3.95 3.25
N LYS A 106 -12.82 -3.85 3.43
CA LYS A 106 -12.21 -3.00 4.46
C LYS A 106 -10.84 -2.49 4.04
N LEU A 107 -10.56 -1.25 4.39
CA LEU A 107 -9.25 -0.61 4.21
C LEU A 107 -8.68 -0.25 5.57
N TYR A 108 -7.42 -0.63 5.80
CA TYR A 108 -6.62 -0.22 6.94
C TYR A 108 -5.49 0.70 6.44
N ASP A 109 -5.59 1.96 6.81
CA ASP A 109 -4.64 3.03 6.49
C ASP A 109 -4.10 3.60 7.80
N PHE A 110 -3.17 2.89 8.42
CA PHE A 110 -2.64 3.27 9.73
C PHE A 110 -2.01 4.66 9.74
N ALA A 111 -1.34 5.04 8.66
CA ALA A 111 -0.71 6.35 8.56
C ALA A 111 -1.72 7.50 8.36
N GLY A 112 -2.84 7.20 7.69
CA GLY A 112 -3.92 8.17 7.44
C GLY A 112 -4.95 8.26 8.56
N GLU A 113 -5.00 7.28 9.48
CA GLU A 113 -5.98 7.27 10.57
C GLU A 113 -5.79 8.47 11.52
N PRO A 114 -6.88 9.23 11.81
CA PRO A 114 -6.79 10.42 12.65
C PRO A 114 -6.22 10.14 14.04
N PHE A 115 -6.47 8.95 14.57
CA PHE A 115 -5.93 8.53 15.87
C PHE A 115 -4.41 8.51 15.88
N PHE A 116 -3.78 7.84 14.92
CA PHE A 116 -2.31 7.74 14.85
C PHE A 116 -1.67 9.09 14.51
N ARG A 117 -2.30 9.87 13.65
CA ARG A 117 -1.83 11.24 13.34
C ARG A 117 -1.84 12.14 14.55
N LYS A 118 -2.87 12.06 15.39
CA LYS A 118 -3.00 12.88 16.61
C LYS A 118 -2.12 12.37 17.73
N ASN A 119 -1.98 11.06 17.86
CA ASN A 119 -1.36 10.41 19.02
C ASN A 119 -0.02 9.73 18.69
N GLY A 120 0.56 9.99 17.51
CA GLY A 120 1.78 9.33 17.05
C GLY A 120 2.97 9.47 17.99
N LEU A 121 3.06 10.58 18.73
CA LEU A 121 4.11 10.80 19.71
C LEU A 121 4.05 9.83 20.91
N LEU A 122 2.88 9.24 21.19
CA LEU A 122 2.74 8.25 22.28
C LEU A 122 3.45 6.92 21.99
N TYR A 123 3.86 6.70 20.74
CA TYR A 123 4.55 5.47 20.29
C TYR A 123 6.08 5.64 20.25
N LYS A 124 6.58 6.82 20.65
CA LYS A 124 8.01 7.12 20.74
C LYS A 124 8.50 6.92 22.18
N ASP A 125 9.74 6.50 22.32
CA ASP A 125 10.37 6.47 23.64
C ASP A 125 10.74 7.90 24.12
N ILE A 126 11.13 8.01 25.37
CA ILE A 126 11.39 9.31 26.00
C ILE A 126 12.58 10.00 25.35
N GLU A 127 13.63 9.25 25.04
CA GLU A 127 14.85 9.75 24.41
C GLU A 127 14.56 10.33 23.02
N GLU A 128 13.75 9.64 22.22
CA GLU A 128 13.30 10.14 20.90
C GLU A 128 12.44 11.41 21.03
N LEU A 129 11.62 11.51 22.08
CA LEU A 129 10.78 12.69 22.33
C LEU A 129 11.63 13.89 22.78
N GLU A 130 12.64 13.69 23.62
CA GLU A 130 13.58 14.73 24.03
C GLU A 130 14.38 15.26 22.83
N GLU A 131 14.92 14.36 21.99
CA GLU A 131 15.61 14.74 20.77
C GLU A 131 14.71 15.53 19.80
N LEU A 132 13.46 15.11 19.64
CA LEU A 132 12.48 15.82 18.82
C LEU A 132 12.17 17.21 19.40
N ALA A 133 12.02 17.33 20.73
CA ALA A 133 11.77 18.60 21.41
C ALA A 133 12.95 19.57 21.23
N ASP A 134 14.17 19.09 21.34
CA ASP A 134 15.38 19.88 21.13
C ASP A 134 15.48 20.38 19.67
N ARG A 135 15.25 19.52 18.70
CA ARG A 135 15.23 19.89 17.27
C ARG A 135 14.13 20.92 16.96
N LEU A 136 12.93 20.75 17.52
CA LEU A 136 11.84 21.71 17.36
C LEU A 136 12.14 23.06 18.02
N SER A 137 12.78 23.05 19.20
CA SER A 137 13.20 24.26 19.89
C SER A 137 14.22 25.05 19.06
N GLN A 138 15.21 24.36 18.47
CA GLN A 138 16.19 24.97 17.57
C GLN A 138 15.56 25.52 16.29
N ALA A 139 14.55 24.81 15.75
CA ALA A 139 13.86 25.23 14.54
C ALA A 139 12.73 26.24 14.78
N GLN A 140 12.45 26.66 16.03
CA GLN A 140 11.29 27.48 16.38
C GLN A 140 11.25 28.80 15.61
N GLY A 141 12.37 29.49 15.47
CA GLY A 141 12.46 30.77 14.72
C GLY A 141 12.15 30.58 13.25
N LEU A 142 12.68 29.53 12.63
CA LEU A 142 12.43 29.15 11.24
C LEU A 142 10.94 28.80 11.02
N LEU A 143 10.40 27.95 11.87
CA LEU A 143 9.00 27.50 11.78
C LEU A 143 8.01 28.66 11.98
N GLY A 144 8.30 29.57 12.92
CA GLY A 144 7.49 30.76 13.15
C GLY A 144 7.44 31.68 11.95
N SER A 145 8.57 31.92 11.31
CA SER A 145 8.66 32.75 10.11
C SER A 145 7.98 32.14 8.90
N LEU A 146 8.17 30.82 8.66
CA LEU A 146 7.52 30.10 7.57
C LEU A 146 6.01 29.96 7.77
N THR A 147 5.51 29.88 9.00
CA THR A 147 4.07 29.88 9.27
C THR A 147 3.43 31.22 8.95
N SER A 148 4.17 32.32 9.11
CA SER A 148 3.70 33.68 8.81
C SER A 148 3.69 33.98 7.31
N ASP A 149 4.68 33.49 6.56
CA ASP A 149 4.76 33.60 5.09
C ASP A 149 5.30 32.27 4.49
N PRO A 150 4.41 31.31 4.13
CA PRO A 150 4.81 30.02 3.58
C PRO A 150 5.21 30.10 2.09
N SER A 151 5.57 31.26 1.58
CA SER A 151 6.02 31.48 0.22
C SER A 151 7.55 31.36 0.09
N ILE A 152 8.04 31.30 -1.17
CA ILE A 152 9.48 31.37 -1.47
C ILE A 152 10.10 32.66 -0.91
N ARG A 153 9.33 33.77 -0.87
CA ARG A 153 9.79 35.02 -0.28
C ARG A 153 10.02 34.86 1.23
N GLY A 154 9.09 34.24 1.96
CA GLY A 154 9.24 33.96 3.39
C GLY A 154 10.44 33.05 3.67
N LEU A 155 10.64 32.01 2.86
CA LEU A 155 11.83 31.16 2.94
C LEU A 155 13.12 31.98 2.71
N SER A 156 13.16 32.82 1.68
CA SER A 156 14.32 33.66 1.39
C SER A 156 14.62 34.65 2.50
N GLU A 157 13.61 35.22 3.15
CA GLU A 157 13.77 36.12 4.28
C GLU A 157 14.35 35.40 5.50
N VAL A 158 13.87 34.19 5.80
CA VAL A 158 14.43 33.36 6.87
C VAL A 158 15.90 33.03 6.60
N LEU A 159 16.24 32.64 5.37
CA LEU A 159 17.63 32.36 5.00
C LEU A 159 18.51 33.61 5.11
N ARG A 160 18.00 34.79 4.73
CA ARG A 160 18.70 36.09 4.87
C ARG A 160 19.00 36.39 6.34
N LEU A 161 17.99 36.25 7.23
CA LEU A 161 18.15 36.46 8.66
C LEU A 161 19.16 35.48 9.27
N ALA A 162 19.10 34.22 8.87
CA ALA A 162 20.04 33.20 9.34
C ALA A 162 21.49 33.51 8.93
N VAL A 163 21.72 33.99 7.70
CA VAL A 163 23.05 34.42 7.24
C VAL A 163 23.53 35.67 8.01
N GLU A 164 22.65 36.62 8.31
CA GLU A 164 22.98 37.79 9.11
C GLU A 164 23.38 37.42 10.54
N ASP A 165 22.66 36.49 11.16
CA ASP A 165 22.92 36.00 12.51
C ASP A 165 24.27 35.26 12.59
N MET A 166 24.58 34.46 11.57
CA MET A 166 25.89 33.82 11.41
C MET A 166 27.02 34.85 11.29
N ARG A 167 26.82 35.94 10.51
CA ARG A 167 27.80 37.03 10.36
C ARG A 167 28.00 37.82 11.64
N ALA A 168 26.98 37.91 12.50
CA ALA A 168 27.05 38.52 13.81
C ALA A 168 27.80 37.68 14.86
N GLY A 169 28.17 36.42 14.48
CA GLY A 169 28.89 35.50 15.39
C GLY A 169 27.96 34.81 16.38
N ASN A 170 26.66 34.90 16.20
CA ASN A 170 25.70 34.14 16.99
C ASN A 170 25.69 32.67 16.54
N ALA A 171 25.39 31.78 17.46
CA ALA A 171 25.30 30.36 17.10
C ALA A 171 24.23 30.13 16.01
N PRO A 172 24.53 29.40 14.93
CA PRO A 172 23.55 29.21 13.84
C PRO A 172 22.31 28.48 14.37
N ILE A 173 21.16 28.84 13.83
CA ILE A 173 19.92 28.09 14.00
C ILE A 173 20.06 26.78 13.19
N GLY A 174 20.70 25.78 13.79
CA GLY A 174 20.98 24.51 13.15
C GLY A 174 22.03 24.58 12.02
N ASP A 175 22.33 23.45 11.41
CA ASP A 175 23.21 23.37 10.24
C ASP A 175 22.44 23.80 8.97
N LEU A 176 22.50 25.10 8.68
CA LEU A 176 21.89 25.66 7.46
C LEU A 176 22.57 25.22 6.18
N SER A 177 23.80 24.67 6.25
CA SER A 177 24.51 24.18 5.05
C SER A 177 23.69 23.08 4.36
N ALA A 178 23.14 22.14 5.11
CA ALA A 178 22.29 21.08 4.58
C ALA A 178 21.02 21.64 3.89
N VAL A 179 20.44 22.73 4.42
CA VAL A 179 19.28 23.39 3.80
C VAL A 179 19.66 24.04 2.47
N PHE A 180 20.80 24.75 2.45
CA PHE A 180 21.29 25.40 1.22
C PHE A 180 21.66 24.39 0.15
N ASP A 181 22.33 23.29 0.53
CA ASP A 181 22.70 22.20 -0.38
C ASP A 181 21.45 21.58 -1.03
N ARG A 182 20.42 21.31 -0.24
CA ARG A 182 19.14 20.77 -0.77
C ARG A 182 18.43 21.72 -1.73
N ILE A 183 18.44 23.02 -1.42
CA ILE A 183 17.87 24.04 -2.32
C ILE A 183 18.70 24.12 -3.60
N ALA A 184 20.04 24.12 -3.50
CA ALA A 184 20.93 24.15 -4.65
C ALA A 184 20.69 22.93 -5.57
N GLU A 185 20.58 21.72 -5.03
CA GLU A 185 20.25 20.50 -5.78
C GLU A 185 18.94 20.62 -6.57
N VAL A 186 17.90 21.24 -6.00
CA VAL A 186 16.63 21.45 -6.70
C VAL A 186 16.76 22.47 -7.82
N VAL A 187 17.49 23.58 -7.57
CA VAL A 187 17.73 24.64 -8.56
C VAL A 187 18.58 24.12 -9.72
N GLU A 188 19.64 23.37 -9.43
CA GLU A 188 20.48 22.73 -10.45
C GLU A 188 19.69 21.74 -11.30
N ALA A 189 18.90 20.88 -10.67
CA ALA A 189 18.06 19.94 -11.40
C ALA A 189 17.07 20.67 -12.31
N GLN A 190 16.47 21.76 -11.84
CA GLN A 190 15.57 22.58 -12.64
C GLN A 190 16.31 23.24 -13.82
N ALA A 191 17.53 23.73 -13.62
CA ALA A 191 18.34 24.33 -14.69
C ALA A 191 18.72 23.28 -15.77
N GLU A 192 18.85 22.03 -15.41
CA GLU A 192 19.09 20.92 -16.32
C GLU A 192 17.79 20.34 -16.94
N GLY A 193 16.64 20.92 -16.68
CA GLY A 193 15.34 20.45 -17.16
C GLY A 193 14.86 19.17 -16.46
N ARG A 194 15.46 18.80 -15.34
CA ARG A 194 15.05 17.67 -14.52
C ARG A 194 14.13 18.17 -13.40
N MET A 195 13.05 17.44 -13.14
CA MET A 195 12.18 17.74 -12.00
C MET A 195 12.74 17.07 -10.75
N ARG A 196 13.21 17.86 -9.79
CA ARG A 196 13.55 17.40 -8.44
C ARG A 196 12.71 18.18 -7.44
N GLU A 197 12.03 17.48 -6.56
CA GLU A 197 11.20 18.11 -5.54
C GLU A 197 11.94 18.17 -4.21
N LEU A 198 11.74 19.28 -3.50
CA LEU A 198 12.22 19.46 -2.14
C LEU A 198 11.30 18.70 -1.19
N SER A 199 11.86 17.80 -0.40
CA SER A 199 11.14 17.15 0.70
C SER A 199 11.27 18.02 1.95
N TRP A 200 10.15 18.48 2.46
CA TRP A 200 10.12 19.22 3.74
C TRP A 200 10.65 18.40 4.89
N ARG A 201 10.38 17.10 4.89
CA ARG A 201 10.88 16.17 5.91
C ARG A 201 12.40 16.12 5.91
N SER A 202 13.02 15.93 4.75
CA SER A 202 14.49 15.92 4.62
C SER A 202 15.11 17.27 4.97
N LEU A 203 14.40 18.36 4.66
CA LEU A 203 14.87 19.72 4.99
C LEU A 203 14.92 19.94 6.51
N ILE A 204 13.91 19.46 7.23
CA ILE A 204 13.81 19.61 8.71
C ILE A 204 14.72 18.62 9.43
N SER A 205 14.83 17.37 8.94
CA SER A 205 15.65 16.36 9.59
C SER A 205 17.15 16.52 9.30
N GLY A 206 17.52 17.18 8.19
CA GLY A 206 18.90 17.24 7.70
C GLY A 206 19.44 15.90 7.18
N GLU A 207 18.62 14.84 7.21
CA GLU A 207 19.01 13.49 6.83
C GLU A 207 18.49 13.12 5.43
N ASP A 208 19.22 12.25 4.75
CA ASP A 208 18.72 11.61 3.53
C ASP A 208 17.57 10.67 3.87
N PRO A 209 16.51 10.63 3.06
CA PRO A 209 15.39 9.75 3.32
C PRO A 209 15.81 8.30 3.23
N LYS A 210 15.49 7.52 4.26
CA LYS A 210 15.67 6.07 4.24
C LYS A 210 14.65 5.45 3.26
N PRO A 211 14.91 4.28 2.68
CA PRO A 211 13.94 3.59 1.82
C PRO A 211 12.57 3.37 2.47
N SER A 212 12.54 3.20 3.80
CA SER A 212 11.30 3.13 4.60
C SER A 212 10.48 4.42 4.56
N ASP A 213 11.13 5.56 4.49
CA ASP A 213 10.48 6.87 4.50
C ASP A 213 9.78 7.18 3.18
N LEU A 214 10.23 6.54 2.08
CA LEU A 214 9.69 6.70 0.75
C LEU A 214 8.48 5.79 0.47
N ARG A 215 8.11 4.93 1.43
CA ARG A 215 7.07 3.91 1.29
C ARG A 215 5.93 4.16 2.27
N ARG A 216 4.72 3.88 1.79
CA ARG A 216 3.50 3.83 2.60
C ARG A 216 2.79 2.51 2.34
N PHE A 217 2.18 1.98 3.39
CA PHE A 217 1.51 0.68 3.35
C PHE A 217 0.02 0.89 3.59
N LEU A 218 -0.78 0.34 2.68
CA LEU A 218 -2.22 0.24 2.82
C LEU A 218 -2.57 -1.24 2.86
N GLN A 219 -3.39 -1.66 3.79
CA GLN A 219 -3.88 -3.03 3.85
C GLN A 219 -5.36 -3.06 3.47
N VAL A 220 -5.69 -3.91 2.53
CA VAL A 220 -7.03 -4.01 1.95
C VAL A 220 -7.52 -5.43 2.11
N ARG A 221 -8.73 -5.58 2.65
CA ARG A 221 -9.49 -6.81 2.55
C ARG A 221 -10.42 -6.69 1.35
N VAL A 222 -10.30 -7.65 0.44
CA VAL A 222 -11.16 -7.76 -0.73
C VAL A 222 -12.35 -8.65 -0.36
N LYS A 223 -13.53 -8.35 -0.87
CA LYS A 223 -14.69 -9.24 -0.75
C LYS A 223 -14.37 -10.55 -1.46
N ALA A 224 -14.60 -11.67 -0.79
CA ALA A 224 -14.63 -12.97 -1.46
C ALA A 224 -15.93 -13.08 -2.27
N ASP A 225 -15.82 -13.46 -3.54
CA ASP A 225 -16.96 -13.82 -4.40
C ASP A 225 -17.58 -15.14 -3.96
#